data_72f5d3c705959d7e30c97d473a8a4ea0
#
_entry.id   72f5d3c705959d7e30c97d473a8a4ea0
#
_cell.length_a   1.000
_cell.length_b   1.000
_cell.length_c   1.000
_cell.angle_alpha   90.00
_cell.angle_beta   90.00
_cell.angle_gamma   90.00
#
_symmetry.space_group_name_H-M   'P 1'
#
loop_
_entity.id
_entity.type
_entity.pdbx_description
1 polymer ?
#
loop_
_entity_poly.entity_id
_entity_poly.type
_entity_poly.pdbx_seq_one_letter_code
_entity_poly.pdbx_strand_id
1 'polypeptide(L)' 'MLKAERQQRILARMQETNAVTVRDLAQAFSTSPITIRRDLLELCLLYTSPSPRDKRQS' A
#
# COMPACT_ATOMS: atom_id res chain seq x y z
N MET A 1 -11.69 9.21 7.15
CA MET A 1 -10.72 9.48 6.08
C MET A 1 -11.15 8.74 4.83
N LEU A 2 -11.12 9.43 3.70
CA LEU A 2 -11.48 8.80 2.44
C LEU A 2 -10.39 7.83 1.99
N LYS A 3 -10.79 6.82 1.25
CA LYS A 3 -9.85 5.80 0.78
C LYS A 3 -8.75 6.42 -0.09
N ALA A 4 -9.14 7.29 -0.99
CA ALA A 4 -8.15 7.92 -1.87
C ALA A 4 -7.15 8.74 -1.07
N GLU A 5 -7.63 9.47 -0.09
CA GLU A 5 -6.77 10.27 0.75
C GLU A 5 -5.83 9.38 1.56
N ARG A 6 -6.36 8.29 2.10
CA ARG A 6 -5.54 7.36 2.86
C ARG A 6 -4.43 6.76 1.99
N GLN A 7 -4.77 6.37 0.77
CA GLN A 7 -3.79 5.78 -0.12
C GLN A 7 -2.70 6.76 -0.47
N GLN A 8 -3.03 8.03 -0.66
CA GLN A 8 -2.02 9.02 -0.93
C GLN A 8 -1.08 9.21 0.25
N ARG A 9 -1.62 9.17 1.46
CA ARG A 9 -0.81 9.29 2.65
C ARG A 9 0.11 8.07 2.82
N ILE A 10 -0.40 6.89 2.48
CA ILE A 10 0.42 5.69 2.52
C ILE A 10 1.58 5.82 1.55
N LEU A 11 1.31 6.30 0.34
CA LEU A 11 2.38 6.50 -0.64
C LEU A 11 3.42 7.49 -0.14
N ALA A 12 2.98 8.57 0.47
CA ALA A 12 3.90 9.57 0.99
C ALA A 12 4.82 8.95 2.03
N ARG A 13 4.26 8.12 2.91
CA ARG A 13 5.07 7.47 3.93
C ARG A 13 6.07 6.50 3.32
N MET A 14 5.64 5.77 2.31
CA MET A 14 6.54 4.82 1.65
C MET A 14 7.67 5.54 0.94
N GLN A 15 7.44 6.76 0.50
CA GLN A 15 8.50 7.54 -0.12
C GLN A 15 9.45 8.14 0.90
N GLU A 16 8.96 8.40 2.11
CA GLU A 16 9.80 8.94 3.16
C GLU A 16 10.69 7.89 3.79
N THR A 17 10.21 6.67 3.87
CA THR A 17 10.95 5.60 4.50
C THR A 17 10.77 4.33 3.71
N ASN A 18 11.81 3.53 3.65
CA ASN A 18 11.75 2.26 2.93
C ASN A 18 11.19 1.14 3.78
N ALA A 19 11.01 1.38 5.05
CA ALA A 19 10.60 0.33 5.97
C ALA A 19 9.28 0.72 6.64
N VAL A 20 8.19 0.45 5.97
CA VAL A 20 6.87 0.62 6.58
C VAL A 20 6.23 -0.74 6.70
N THR A 21 5.49 -0.94 7.78
CA THR A 21 4.78 -2.18 7.99
C THR A 21 3.29 -1.91 7.97
N VAL A 22 2.53 -2.97 7.68
CA VAL A 22 1.07 -2.87 7.69
C VAL A 22 0.60 -2.42 9.07
N ARG A 23 1.24 -2.94 10.12
CA ARG A 23 0.85 -2.60 11.48
C ARG A 23 1.07 -1.12 11.74
N ASP A 24 2.22 -0.59 11.33
CA ASP A 24 2.51 0.82 11.55
C ASP A 24 1.49 1.70 10.84
N LEU A 25 1.18 1.37 9.60
CA LEU A 25 0.21 2.14 8.85
C LEU A 25 -1.17 2.04 9.44
N ALA A 26 -1.55 0.85 9.89
CA ALA A 26 -2.86 0.66 10.50
C ALA A 26 -3.00 1.53 11.74
N GLN A 27 -1.96 1.60 12.55
CA GLN A 27 -2.00 2.43 13.75
C GLN A 27 -2.00 3.92 13.39
N ALA A 28 -1.20 4.29 12.42
CA ALA A 28 -1.10 5.69 12.04
C ALA A 28 -2.42 6.23 11.51
N PHE A 29 -3.18 5.39 10.85
CA PHE A 29 -4.43 5.81 10.24
C PHE A 29 -5.65 5.31 10.99
N SER A 30 -5.45 4.71 12.14
CA SER A 30 -6.55 4.22 12.99
C SER A 30 -7.48 3.31 12.20
N THR A 31 -6.91 2.40 11.47
CA THR A 31 -7.69 1.44 10.68
C THR A 31 -7.13 0.05 10.91
N SER A 32 -7.82 -0.95 10.38
CA SER A 32 -7.39 -2.33 10.59
C SER A 32 -6.26 -2.70 9.63
N PRO A 33 -5.40 -3.63 10.05
CA PRO A 33 -4.33 -4.09 9.15
C PRO A 33 -4.86 -4.66 7.84
N ILE A 34 -6.02 -5.30 7.88
CA ILE A 34 -6.61 -5.86 6.68
C ILE A 34 -6.93 -4.76 5.68
N THR A 35 -7.46 -3.64 6.16
CA THR A 35 -7.75 -2.51 5.31
C THR A 35 -6.47 -1.96 4.67
N ILE A 36 -5.41 -1.87 5.46
CA ILE A 36 -4.13 -1.39 4.95
C ILE A 36 -3.59 -2.33 3.88
N ARG A 37 -3.68 -3.63 4.12
CA ARG A 37 -3.19 -4.60 3.14
C ARG A 37 -3.94 -4.46 1.82
N ARG A 38 -5.25 -4.26 1.88
CA ARG A 38 -6.03 -4.06 0.67
C ARG A 38 -5.60 -2.79 -0.05
N ASP A 39 -5.40 -1.71 0.70
CA ASP A 39 -4.94 -0.47 0.10
C ASP A 39 -3.60 -0.65 -0.59
N LEU A 40 -2.69 -1.36 0.07
CA LEU A 40 -1.38 -1.60 -0.52
C LEU A 40 -1.48 -2.41 -1.81
N LEU A 41 -2.35 -3.41 -1.82
CA LEU A 41 -2.55 -4.19 -3.03
C LEU A 41 -3.08 -3.32 -4.16
N GLU A 42 -4.04 -2.46 -3.87
CA GLU A 42 -4.58 -1.56 -4.88
C GLU A 42 -3.52 -0.59 -5.37
N LEU A 43 -2.71 -0.07 -4.47
CA LEU A 43 -1.64 0.83 -4.86
C LEU A 43 -0.63 0.12 -5.75
N CYS A 44 -0.33 -1.12 -5.43
CA CYS A 44 0.58 -1.89 -6.25
C CYS A 44 0.05 -2.06 -7.66
N LEU A 45 -1.24 -2.32 -7.79
CA LEU A 45 -1.86 -2.48 -9.10
C LEU A 45 -1.90 -1.17 -9.88
N LEU A 46 -2.06 -0.05 -9.18
CA LEU A 46 -2.16 1.24 -9.84
C LEU A 46 -0.81 1.77 -10.26
N TYR A 47 0.20 1.59 -9.42
CA TYR A 47 1.48 2.24 -9.65
C TYR A 47 2.55 1.30 -10.15
N THR A 48 2.37 0.01 -9.96
CA THR A 48 3.30 -0.97 -10.48
C THR A 48 2.64 -1.63 -11.66
N SER A 49 3.15 -1.36 -12.83
CA SER A 49 2.61 -2.02 -14.00
C SER A 49 2.63 -3.51 -13.80
N PRO A 50 1.55 -4.20 -14.06
CA PRO A 50 1.56 -5.65 -13.98
C PRO A 50 2.51 -6.15 -15.04
N SER A 51 3.66 -6.50 -14.62
CA SER A 51 4.58 -7.11 -15.51
C SER A 51 4.09 -8.46 -15.85
N PRO A 52 3.98 -8.72 -17.04
CA PRO A 52 3.57 -10.08 -17.38
C PRO A 52 4.70 -10.99 -17.04
N ARG A 53 5.17 -11.19 -16.47
CA ARG A 53 6.23 -11.87 -16.17
C ARG A 53 6.39 -12.36 -15.05
N ASP A 54 6.16 -12.29 -15.13
CA ASP A 54 6.22 -12.68 -14.37
C ASP A 54 6.02 -13.47 -13.99
N LYS A 55 6.20 -13.71 -14.20
CA LYS A 55 6.05 -14.38 -14.09
C LYS A 55 6.22 -15.11 -13.57
N ARG A 56 6.53 -15.24 -13.56
CA ARG A 56 6.76 -15.90 -13.23
C ARG A 56 6.67 -16.57 -12.80
N GLN A 57 6.71 -16.58 -12.70
CA GLN A 57 6.66 -17.09 -12.51
C GLN A 57 6.42 -17.62 -12.49
N SER A 58 6.66 -17.72 -12.40
CA SER A 58 6.49 -18.18 -12.60
C SER A 58 6.39 -18.55 -12.54
#